data_004f97f7b5925ebf85382deb68840c96
#
_entry.id   004f97f7b5925ebf85382deb68840c96
#
_cell.length_a   1.000
_cell.length_b   1.000
_cell.length_c   1.000
_cell.angle_alpha   90.00
_cell.angle_beta   90.00
_cell.angle_gamma   90.00
#
_symmetry.space_group_name_H-M   'P 1'
#
loop_
_entity.id
_entity.type
_entity.pdbx_description
1 polymer ?
#
loop_
_entity_poly.entity_id
_entity_poly.type
_entity_poly.pdbx_seq_one_letter_code
_entity_poly.pdbx_strand_id
1 'polypeptide(L)'
;IATNMAGRGTDIVLGGKKEDQPADEWEKNNAIVLDSGGLHILGTERHESRRIDNQLRGRSGRQGDPGYSRFFLSLEDDLLRLFISDNRRSLFERIGMGDDHIEHKMLSRGIENAQKRIENRNFDARKNLLEYDDVSNDQRQAIYSLRNQLLEEEDISETIETMIDREFERISNNFIPLESIESQWKSEELENYLEENYGLTTNIHNLIKQDKKLLPESVSDLIVGKAKDMYKEKYSTLAENRLLLEKQVMLQVLDVHWKEHLAEIDHLRGSIGLRAYAQKNPKNEFKKEAYSMFEIMLDEIDIETVRILFSIKFASEEVIEGLKKENKDEIVLEKPEPLINNPEEGEKSVNEYQDPSPATVTREEPKLGRNEIVKITNGSETREMKYKKARSLIESGEWKII
;
A
#
# COMPACT_ATOMS: atom_id res chain seq x y z
N ILE A 1 -38.99 -0.13 0.25
CA ILE A 1 -37.98 -0.06 1.31
C ILE A 1 -36.62 -0.12 0.62
N ALA A 2 -35.73 0.80 0.96
CA ALA A 2 -34.42 0.88 0.35
C ALA A 2 -33.36 1.26 1.40
N THR A 3 -32.10 0.85 1.15
CA THR A 3 -30.93 1.20 1.96
C THR A 3 -30.31 2.50 1.48
N ASN A 4 -29.24 2.99 2.13
CA ASN A 4 -28.50 4.22 1.82
C ASN A 4 -28.13 4.37 0.34
N MET A 5 -27.90 3.25 -0.37
CA MET A 5 -27.48 3.26 -1.78
C MET A 5 -28.60 3.68 -2.75
N ALA A 6 -29.87 3.62 -2.34
CA ALA A 6 -30.99 4.07 -3.19
C ALA A 6 -31.00 5.58 -3.48
N GLY A 7 -30.14 6.35 -2.84
CA GLY A 7 -29.95 7.78 -3.07
C GLY A 7 -29.33 8.14 -4.43
N ARG A 8 -28.78 7.20 -5.22
CA ARG A 8 -28.05 7.49 -6.47
C ARG A 8 -28.21 6.37 -7.50
N GLY A 9 -28.25 6.73 -8.78
CA GLY A 9 -28.11 5.78 -9.90
C GLY A 9 -29.41 5.25 -10.48
N THR A 10 -30.54 5.34 -9.78
CA THR A 10 -31.85 4.91 -10.30
C THR A 10 -32.77 6.12 -10.53
N ASP A 11 -33.47 6.16 -11.64
CA ASP A 11 -34.55 7.12 -11.85
C ASP A 11 -35.88 6.54 -11.35
N ILE A 12 -36.66 7.36 -10.66
CA ILE A 12 -37.97 6.97 -10.13
C ILE A 12 -39.04 7.63 -11.02
N VAL A 13 -39.66 6.83 -11.87
CA VAL A 13 -40.72 7.27 -12.76
C VAL A 13 -42.06 7.12 -12.02
N LEU A 14 -42.75 8.24 -11.83
CA LEU A 14 -44.06 8.25 -11.19
C LEU A 14 -45.09 7.53 -12.06
N GLY A 15 -45.86 6.61 -11.45
CA GLY A 15 -46.78 5.74 -12.17
C GLY A 15 -46.16 4.45 -12.71
N GLY A 16 -44.83 4.21 -12.47
CA GLY A 16 -44.10 3.03 -12.95
C GLY A 16 -43.42 3.24 -14.30
N LYS A 17 -42.73 2.23 -14.81
CA LYS A 17 -42.06 2.31 -16.13
C LYS A 17 -43.10 2.30 -17.26
N LYS A 18 -42.94 3.21 -18.23
CA LYS A 18 -43.80 3.28 -19.43
C LYS A 18 -43.72 2.04 -20.31
N GLU A 19 -42.58 1.36 -20.28
CA GLU A 19 -42.30 0.18 -21.11
C GLU A 19 -43.02 -1.08 -20.61
N ASP A 20 -43.35 -1.12 -19.33
CA ASP A 20 -43.95 -2.30 -18.67
C ASP A 20 -45.48 -2.30 -18.67
N GLN A 21 -46.14 -1.22 -19.19
CA GLN A 21 -47.61 -1.05 -19.10
C GLN A 21 -48.16 -0.41 -20.40
N PRO A 22 -49.44 -0.64 -20.71
CA PRO A 22 -50.13 0.12 -21.80
C PRO A 22 -50.14 1.63 -21.51
N ALA A 23 -49.99 2.44 -22.54
CA ALA A 23 -49.90 3.91 -22.42
C ALA A 23 -51.05 4.51 -21.63
N ASP A 24 -52.28 4.09 -21.91
CA ASP A 24 -53.51 4.61 -21.26
C ASP A 24 -53.55 4.23 -19.75
N GLU A 25 -52.98 3.11 -19.39
CA GLU A 25 -52.89 2.67 -17.98
C GLU A 25 -51.81 3.44 -17.24
N TRP A 26 -50.65 3.64 -17.91
CA TRP A 26 -49.57 4.44 -17.35
C TRP A 26 -50.01 5.88 -17.06
N GLU A 27 -50.73 6.52 -18.01
CA GLU A 27 -51.24 7.91 -17.83
C GLU A 27 -52.17 8.00 -16.64
N LYS A 28 -53.07 7.03 -16.46
CA LYS A 28 -53.97 6.97 -15.30
C LYS A 28 -53.22 6.82 -13.99
N ASN A 29 -52.25 5.88 -13.95
CA ASN A 29 -51.45 5.64 -12.77
C ASN A 29 -50.59 6.86 -12.43
N ASN A 30 -49.98 7.51 -13.42
CA ASN A 30 -49.21 8.73 -13.23
C ASN A 30 -50.08 9.87 -12.67
N ALA A 31 -51.27 10.08 -13.22
CA ALA A 31 -52.23 11.11 -12.75
C ALA A 31 -52.63 10.85 -11.28
N ILE A 32 -52.93 9.60 -10.91
CA ILE A 32 -53.28 9.22 -9.54
C ILE A 32 -52.13 9.54 -8.59
N VAL A 33 -50.88 9.24 -8.96
CA VAL A 33 -49.70 9.50 -8.13
C VAL A 33 -49.48 11.01 -7.97
N LEU A 34 -49.64 11.79 -9.03
CA LEU A 34 -49.51 13.26 -8.99
C LEU A 34 -50.57 13.88 -8.13
N ASP A 35 -51.83 13.47 -8.26
CA ASP A 35 -52.96 13.95 -7.44
C ASP A 35 -52.80 13.59 -5.96
N SER A 36 -52.13 12.47 -5.68
CA SER A 36 -51.81 12.04 -4.31
C SER A 36 -50.63 12.81 -3.70
N GLY A 37 -50.00 13.75 -4.41
CA GLY A 37 -48.87 14.58 -3.95
C GLY A 37 -47.49 14.06 -4.34
N GLY A 38 -47.39 13.15 -5.32
CA GLY A 38 -46.13 12.66 -5.88
C GLY A 38 -45.35 11.69 -4.97
N LEU A 39 -44.05 11.68 -5.13
CA LEU A 39 -43.16 10.78 -4.37
C LEU A 39 -42.96 11.28 -2.93
N HIS A 40 -43.35 10.45 -1.97
CA HIS A 40 -43.09 10.65 -0.54
C HIS A 40 -41.87 9.86 -0.09
N ILE A 41 -40.85 10.55 0.46
CA ILE A 41 -39.64 9.97 0.99
C ILE A 41 -39.71 9.99 2.53
N LEU A 42 -39.63 8.81 3.13
CA LEU A 42 -39.57 8.64 4.58
C LEU A 42 -38.17 8.09 4.93
N GLY A 43 -37.38 8.88 5.64
CA GLY A 43 -36.11 8.46 6.20
C GLY A 43 -36.26 8.05 7.67
N THR A 44 -35.77 6.90 8.05
CA THR A 44 -35.81 6.40 9.44
C THR A 44 -34.57 6.78 10.24
N GLU A 45 -33.55 7.32 9.56
CA GLU A 45 -32.30 7.80 10.16
C GLU A 45 -31.68 8.90 9.30
N ARG A 46 -30.70 9.62 9.83
CA ARG A 46 -29.86 10.56 9.09
C ARG A 46 -28.54 9.92 8.70
N HIS A 47 -28.07 10.26 7.51
CA HIS A 47 -26.71 9.92 7.10
C HIS A 47 -25.68 10.81 7.83
N GLU A 48 -24.43 10.36 7.88
CA GLU A 48 -23.32 11.14 8.42
C GLU A 48 -23.08 12.45 7.64
N SER A 49 -23.41 12.46 6.35
CA SER A 49 -23.25 13.63 5.48
C SER A 49 -24.59 14.22 5.07
N ARG A 50 -24.73 15.52 5.29
CA ARG A 50 -25.90 16.29 4.85
C ARG A 50 -26.13 16.22 3.34
N ARG A 51 -25.04 16.09 2.57
CA ARG A 51 -25.12 15.94 1.11
C ARG A 51 -25.90 14.70 0.70
N ILE A 52 -25.71 13.59 1.39
CA ILE A 52 -26.41 12.33 1.11
C ILE A 52 -27.89 12.46 1.46
N ASP A 53 -28.21 13.08 2.59
CA ASP A 53 -29.61 13.40 2.96
C ASP A 53 -30.28 14.27 1.90
N ASN A 54 -29.59 15.28 1.39
CA ASN A 54 -30.15 16.16 0.34
C ASN A 54 -30.29 15.43 -1.00
N GLN A 55 -29.39 14.49 -1.32
CA GLN A 55 -29.52 13.63 -2.51
C GLN A 55 -30.76 12.72 -2.39
N LEU A 56 -31.04 12.18 -1.21
CA LEU A 56 -32.24 11.39 -0.95
C LEU A 56 -33.49 12.27 -1.07
N ARG A 57 -33.52 13.43 -0.41
CA ARG A 57 -34.64 14.39 -0.52
C ARG A 57 -34.91 14.83 -1.96
N GLY A 58 -33.84 15.07 -2.73
CA GLY A 58 -33.92 15.47 -4.14
C GLY A 58 -34.42 14.38 -5.09
N ARG A 59 -34.78 13.20 -4.57
CA ARG A 59 -35.51 12.17 -5.33
C ARG A 59 -36.98 12.49 -5.49
N SER A 60 -37.59 13.26 -4.56
CA SER A 60 -38.94 13.79 -4.69
C SER A 60 -38.93 15.18 -5.29
N GLY A 61 -40.04 15.59 -5.91
CA GLY A 61 -40.20 16.91 -6.49
C GLY A 61 -39.31 17.17 -7.71
N ARG A 62 -38.99 16.17 -8.51
CA ARG A 62 -38.19 16.31 -9.73
C ARG A 62 -39.03 16.96 -10.83
N GLN A 63 -38.36 17.77 -11.66
CA GLN A 63 -38.94 18.39 -12.87
C GLN A 63 -40.24 19.19 -12.62
N GLY A 64 -40.46 19.62 -11.37
CA GLY A 64 -41.67 20.34 -11.01
C GLY A 64 -42.83 19.50 -10.48
N ASP A 65 -42.63 18.18 -10.42
CA ASP A 65 -43.62 17.29 -9.80
C ASP A 65 -43.80 17.59 -8.31
N PRO A 66 -44.99 17.35 -7.77
CA PRO A 66 -45.20 17.41 -6.32
C PRO A 66 -44.39 16.32 -5.62
N GLY A 67 -44.00 16.59 -4.38
CA GLY A 67 -43.25 15.63 -3.60
C GLY A 67 -43.06 16.02 -2.16
N TYR A 68 -42.82 15.04 -1.29
CA TYR A 68 -42.67 15.27 0.14
C TYR A 68 -41.53 14.45 0.69
N SER A 69 -40.79 14.98 1.69
CA SER A 69 -39.77 14.22 2.40
C SER A 69 -39.82 14.53 3.89
N ARG A 70 -39.75 13.47 4.70
CA ARG A 70 -39.72 13.55 6.16
C ARG A 70 -38.74 12.54 6.75
N PHE A 71 -38.02 12.97 7.80
CA PHE A 71 -37.15 12.08 8.57
C PHE A 71 -37.73 11.86 9.95
N PHE A 72 -37.81 10.61 10.37
CA PHE A 72 -38.15 10.18 11.71
C PHE A 72 -36.86 9.68 12.36
N LEU A 73 -36.47 10.26 13.49
CA LEU A 73 -35.19 10.02 14.13
C LEU A 73 -35.41 9.58 15.57
N SER A 74 -34.57 8.69 16.08
CA SER A 74 -34.49 8.33 17.49
C SER A 74 -33.29 9.03 18.14
N LEU A 75 -33.41 9.37 19.42
CA LEU A 75 -32.26 9.81 20.23
C LEU A 75 -31.21 8.69 20.41
N GLU A 76 -31.56 7.46 20.07
CA GLU A 76 -30.68 6.29 20.10
C GLU A 76 -29.90 6.09 18.80
N ASP A 77 -30.26 6.81 17.73
CA ASP A 77 -29.54 6.75 16.46
C ASP A 77 -28.07 7.11 16.69
N ASP A 78 -27.15 6.41 16.02
CA ASP A 78 -25.70 6.54 16.21
C ASP A 78 -25.22 7.98 16.05
N LEU A 79 -25.77 8.71 15.09
CA LEU A 79 -25.46 10.12 14.87
C LEU A 79 -25.82 10.98 16.09
N LEU A 80 -26.99 10.78 16.68
CA LEU A 80 -27.47 11.55 17.84
C LEU A 80 -26.78 11.09 19.12
N ARG A 81 -26.53 9.81 19.28
CA ARG A 81 -25.82 9.22 20.42
C ARG A 81 -24.39 9.76 20.56
N LEU A 82 -23.70 10.03 19.45
CA LEU A 82 -22.33 10.60 19.47
C LEU A 82 -22.29 12.06 19.97
N PHE A 83 -23.39 12.82 19.86
CA PHE A 83 -23.39 14.27 20.12
C PHE A 83 -24.31 14.73 21.25
N ILE A 84 -25.21 13.88 21.70
CA ILE A 84 -26.06 14.16 22.85
C ILE A 84 -25.37 13.55 24.07
N SER A 85 -24.88 14.42 24.98
CA SER A 85 -24.33 13.95 26.25
C SER A 85 -25.42 13.24 27.07
N ASP A 86 -25.02 12.23 27.87
CA ASP A 86 -25.95 11.47 28.73
C ASP A 86 -26.81 12.33 29.65
N ASN A 87 -26.27 13.48 30.11
CA ASN A 87 -27.00 14.47 30.91
C ASN A 87 -28.14 15.13 30.12
N ARG A 88 -27.99 15.37 28.83
CA ARG A 88 -29.05 15.93 28.00
C ARG A 88 -30.08 14.86 27.60
N ARG A 89 -29.64 13.64 27.40
CA ARG A 89 -30.49 12.49 27.16
C ARG A 89 -31.42 12.25 28.36
N SER A 90 -30.88 12.22 29.57
CA SER A 90 -31.65 12.06 30.79
C SER A 90 -32.59 13.25 31.06
N LEU A 91 -32.24 14.46 30.59
CA LEU A 91 -33.14 15.62 30.66
C LEU A 91 -34.36 15.44 29.73
N PHE A 92 -34.16 14.95 28.51
CA PHE A 92 -35.25 14.64 27.59
C PHE A 92 -36.17 13.54 28.10
N GLU A 93 -35.58 12.50 28.71
CA GLU A 93 -36.33 11.40 29.36
C GLU A 93 -37.17 11.91 30.55
N ARG A 94 -36.61 12.83 31.38
CA ARG A 94 -37.32 13.45 32.54
C ARG A 94 -38.45 14.42 32.17
N ILE A 95 -38.37 15.08 31.00
CA ILE A 95 -39.41 16.00 30.53
C ILE A 95 -40.64 15.24 30.01
N GLY A 96 -40.64 13.91 30.15
CA GLY A 96 -41.84 13.10 29.83
C GLY A 96 -42.05 12.90 28.32
N MET A 97 -40.96 12.93 27.57
CA MET A 97 -40.99 12.70 26.13
C MET A 97 -41.01 11.20 25.84
N GLY A 98 -42.05 10.49 26.33
CA GLY A 98 -42.18 9.07 26.08
C GLY A 98 -42.39 8.78 24.58
N ASP A 99 -43.67 8.62 24.16
CA ASP A 99 -44.00 8.27 22.77
C ASP A 99 -44.35 9.49 21.88
N ASP A 100 -44.22 10.72 22.39
CA ASP A 100 -44.54 11.91 21.64
C ASP A 100 -43.40 12.39 20.73
N HIS A 101 -43.74 12.72 19.48
CA HIS A 101 -42.78 13.27 18.53
C HIS A 101 -42.47 14.73 18.79
N ILE A 102 -41.21 15.12 18.70
CA ILE A 102 -40.74 16.47 18.94
C ILE A 102 -40.31 17.10 17.61
N GLU A 103 -40.97 18.18 17.25
CA GLU A 103 -40.55 19.04 16.14
C GLU A 103 -40.04 20.36 16.68
N HIS A 104 -38.74 20.57 16.77
CA HIS A 104 -38.17 21.82 17.24
C HIS A 104 -36.95 22.24 16.43
N LYS A 105 -36.88 23.54 16.06
CA LYS A 105 -35.78 24.11 15.26
C LYS A 105 -34.38 23.92 15.90
N MET A 106 -34.31 23.88 17.25
CA MET A 106 -33.05 23.62 17.94
C MET A 106 -32.54 22.19 17.72
N LEU A 107 -33.43 21.21 17.64
CA LEU A 107 -33.06 19.82 17.38
C LEU A 107 -32.50 19.68 15.97
N SER A 108 -33.17 20.27 14.98
CA SER A 108 -32.68 20.27 13.59
C SER A 108 -31.28 20.89 13.45
N ARG A 109 -31.06 22.05 14.14
CA ARG A 109 -29.74 22.70 14.20
C ARG A 109 -28.71 21.83 14.91
N GLY A 110 -29.10 21.12 15.98
CA GLY A 110 -28.24 20.17 16.69
C GLY A 110 -27.75 19.04 15.77
N ILE A 111 -28.67 18.46 14.99
CA ILE A 111 -28.38 17.40 14.02
C ILE A 111 -27.45 17.93 12.92
N GLU A 112 -27.73 19.11 12.36
CA GLU A 112 -26.85 19.71 11.35
C GLU A 112 -25.43 19.97 11.88
N ASN A 113 -25.29 20.42 13.11
CA ASN A 113 -23.99 20.61 13.74
C ASN A 113 -23.27 19.27 14.00
N ALA A 114 -24.01 18.22 14.36
CA ALA A 114 -23.48 16.89 14.52
C ALA A 114 -22.93 16.37 13.19
N GLN A 115 -23.70 16.42 12.12
CA GLN A 115 -23.26 16.03 10.77
C GLN A 115 -22.01 16.80 10.35
N LYS A 116 -21.99 18.13 10.54
CA LYS A 116 -20.83 18.97 10.21
C LYS A 116 -19.56 18.56 10.97
N ARG A 117 -19.69 18.17 12.24
CA ARG A 117 -18.55 17.68 13.03
C ARG A 117 -18.00 16.34 12.50
N ILE A 118 -18.88 15.41 12.12
CA ILE A 118 -18.48 14.14 11.51
C ILE A 118 -17.81 14.39 10.15
N GLU A 119 -18.42 15.24 9.31
CA GLU A 119 -17.85 15.61 8.01
C GLU A 119 -16.45 16.22 8.17
N ASN A 120 -16.26 17.13 9.12
CA ASN A 120 -14.95 17.71 9.40
C ASN A 120 -13.95 16.66 9.89
N ARG A 121 -14.34 15.79 10.84
CA ARG A 121 -13.48 14.69 11.32
C ARG A 121 -13.04 13.77 10.19
N ASN A 122 -14.00 13.39 9.33
CA ASN A 122 -13.73 12.52 8.19
C ASN A 122 -12.87 13.23 7.14
N PHE A 123 -13.07 14.55 6.96
CA PHE A 123 -12.20 15.36 6.11
C PHE A 123 -10.78 15.43 6.64
N ASP A 124 -10.59 15.70 7.93
CA ASP A 124 -9.28 15.78 8.57
C ASP A 124 -8.55 14.41 8.51
N ALA A 125 -9.29 13.31 8.74
CA ALA A 125 -8.74 11.96 8.61
C ALA A 125 -8.25 11.68 7.18
N ARG A 126 -9.06 12.00 6.16
CA ARG A 126 -8.65 11.84 4.75
C ARG A 126 -7.48 12.75 4.39
N LYS A 127 -7.50 14.01 4.84
CA LYS A 127 -6.40 14.94 4.61
C LYS A 127 -5.10 14.42 5.22
N ASN A 128 -5.16 13.89 6.45
CA ASN A 128 -4.00 13.31 7.09
C ASN A 128 -3.44 12.11 6.31
N LEU A 129 -4.31 11.23 5.77
CA LEU A 129 -3.88 10.13 4.92
C LEU A 129 -3.18 10.63 3.65
N LEU A 130 -3.77 11.60 2.96
CA LEU A 130 -3.19 12.16 1.74
C LEU A 130 -1.81 12.78 1.98
N GLU A 131 -1.60 13.47 3.10
CA GLU A 131 -0.30 14.08 3.42
C GLU A 131 0.84 13.07 3.59
N TYR A 132 0.54 11.81 3.99
CA TYR A 132 1.50 10.71 3.99
C TYR A 132 1.63 10.06 2.61
N ASP A 133 0.52 9.88 1.90
CA ASP A 133 0.50 9.26 0.58
C ASP A 133 1.20 10.13 -0.48
N ASP A 134 1.15 11.46 -0.35
CA ASP A 134 1.85 12.40 -1.24
C ASP A 134 3.34 12.12 -1.28
N VAL A 135 3.99 11.89 -0.12
CA VAL A 135 5.43 11.57 -0.05
C VAL A 135 5.76 10.29 -0.82
N SER A 136 4.99 9.22 -0.58
CA SER A 136 5.18 7.96 -1.28
C SER A 136 4.90 8.07 -2.78
N ASN A 137 3.95 8.94 -3.17
CA ASN A 137 3.62 9.18 -4.57
C ASN A 137 4.73 9.94 -5.30
N ASP A 138 5.32 10.95 -4.66
CA ASP A 138 6.44 11.71 -5.23
C ASP A 138 7.65 10.79 -5.47
N GLN A 139 7.98 9.94 -4.51
CA GLN A 139 9.04 8.94 -4.64
C GLN A 139 8.73 7.92 -5.74
N ARG A 140 7.48 7.46 -5.84
CA ARG A 140 7.04 6.56 -6.91
C ARG A 140 7.20 7.20 -8.28
N GLN A 141 6.83 8.47 -8.42
CA GLN A 141 7.00 9.19 -9.68
C GLN A 141 8.48 9.30 -10.07
N ALA A 142 9.36 9.57 -9.12
CA ALA A 142 10.81 9.63 -9.36
C ALA A 142 11.36 8.28 -9.84
N ILE A 143 11.00 7.18 -9.16
CA ILE A 143 11.45 5.83 -9.54
C ILE A 143 10.87 5.40 -10.90
N TYR A 144 9.61 5.70 -11.18
CA TYR A 144 9.01 5.36 -12.47
C TYR A 144 9.60 6.20 -13.61
N SER A 145 9.94 7.46 -13.35
CA SER A 145 10.68 8.29 -14.32
C SER A 145 12.05 7.71 -14.61
N LEU A 146 12.80 7.32 -13.58
CA LEU A 146 14.11 6.68 -13.73
C LEU A 146 13.98 5.35 -14.51
N ARG A 147 13.00 4.53 -14.15
CA ARG A 147 12.74 3.26 -14.84
C ARG A 147 12.38 3.44 -16.32
N ASN A 148 11.53 4.42 -16.63
CA ASN A 148 11.17 4.74 -18.01
C ASN A 148 12.37 5.27 -18.78
N GLN A 149 13.18 6.15 -18.18
CA GLN A 149 14.41 6.63 -18.78
C GLN A 149 15.35 5.49 -19.14
N LEU A 150 15.59 4.53 -18.23
CA LEU A 150 16.40 3.34 -18.51
C LEU A 150 15.86 2.47 -19.65
N LEU A 151 14.54 2.44 -19.83
CA LEU A 151 13.92 1.66 -20.91
C LEU A 151 14.01 2.38 -22.26
N GLU A 152 13.85 3.71 -22.28
CA GLU A 152 13.79 4.54 -23.48
C GLU A 152 15.16 4.93 -24.03
N GLU A 153 16.16 5.18 -23.15
CA GLU A 153 17.51 5.55 -23.56
C GLU A 153 18.16 4.41 -24.38
N GLU A 154 18.74 4.78 -25.50
CA GLU A 154 19.47 3.82 -26.34
C GLU A 154 20.84 3.45 -25.74
N ASP A 155 21.50 4.38 -25.06
CA ASP A 155 22.80 4.19 -24.42
C ASP A 155 22.80 4.72 -22.98
N ILE A 156 23.12 3.84 -22.01
CA ILE A 156 23.24 4.17 -20.58
C ILE A 156 24.69 4.14 -20.09
N SER A 157 25.66 4.09 -21.00
CA SER A 157 27.08 3.99 -20.65
C SER A 157 27.57 5.15 -19.77
N GLU A 158 27.11 6.36 -20.02
CA GLU A 158 27.45 7.55 -19.22
C GLU A 158 26.90 7.42 -17.79
N THR A 159 25.69 6.90 -17.64
CA THR A 159 25.06 6.64 -16.34
C THR A 159 25.87 5.62 -15.54
N ILE A 160 26.28 4.52 -16.17
CA ILE A 160 27.11 3.50 -15.52
C ILE A 160 28.49 4.06 -15.16
N GLU A 161 29.14 4.84 -16.05
CA GLU A 161 30.42 5.46 -15.73
C GLU A 161 30.30 6.42 -14.53
N THR A 162 29.21 7.17 -14.43
CA THR A 162 28.94 8.05 -13.29
C THR A 162 28.73 7.27 -11.99
N MET A 163 28.03 6.13 -12.04
CA MET A 163 27.87 5.24 -10.88
C MET A 163 29.22 4.66 -10.43
N ILE A 164 30.06 4.25 -11.37
CA ILE A 164 31.43 3.77 -11.07
C ILE A 164 32.23 4.87 -10.38
N ASP A 165 32.20 6.12 -10.90
CA ASP A 165 32.89 7.26 -10.29
C ASP A 165 32.47 7.45 -8.84
N ARG A 166 31.18 7.59 -8.60
CA ARG A 166 30.61 7.80 -7.25
C ARG A 166 30.97 6.67 -6.29
N GLU A 167 30.85 5.42 -6.72
CA GLU A 167 31.10 4.29 -5.84
C GLU A 167 32.58 4.18 -5.47
N PHE A 168 33.49 4.30 -6.42
CA PHE A 168 34.93 4.19 -6.14
C PHE A 168 35.49 5.42 -5.43
N GLU A 169 34.95 6.62 -5.66
CA GLU A 169 35.23 7.81 -4.85
C GLU A 169 34.76 7.61 -3.41
N ARG A 170 33.54 7.08 -3.20
CA ARG A 170 32.97 6.79 -1.89
C ARG A 170 33.83 5.78 -1.13
N ILE A 171 34.25 4.68 -1.80
CA ILE A 171 35.13 3.68 -1.21
C ILE A 171 36.48 4.33 -0.84
N SER A 172 37.08 5.08 -1.75
CA SER A 172 38.33 5.79 -1.49
C SER A 172 38.23 6.69 -0.26
N ASN A 173 37.17 7.50 -0.17
CA ASN A 173 36.96 8.42 0.94
C ASN A 173 36.72 7.71 2.29
N ASN A 174 36.14 6.52 2.28
CA ASN A 174 35.93 5.73 3.51
C ASN A 174 37.25 5.22 4.11
N PHE A 175 38.20 4.85 3.30
CA PHE A 175 39.50 4.32 3.74
C PHE A 175 40.58 5.37 3.79
N ILE A 176 40.51 6.38 2.93
CA ILE A 176 41.45 7.51 2.80
C ILE A 176 40.65 8.82 2.80
N PRO A 177 40.20 9.31 3.95
CA PRO A 177 39.41 10.56 4.01
C PRO A 177 40.22 11.77 3.51
N LEU A 178 39.58 12.67 2.78
CA LEU A 178 40.20 13.85 2.14
C LEU A 178 40.96 14.74 3.12
N GLU A 179 40.52 14.86 4.35
CA GLU A 179 41.15 15.71 5.38
C GLU A 179 42.11 14.93 6.31
N SER A 180 42.45 13.68 5.95
CA SER A 180 43.32 12.83 6.77
C SER A 180 44.79 12.89 6.38
N ILE A 181 45.64 12.59 7.36
CA ILE A 181 47.09 12.47 7.14
C ILE A 181 47.46 11.03 6.77
N GLU A 182 48.54 10.82 6.02
CA GLU A 182 49.02 9.50 5.54
C GLU A 182 49.03 8.41 6.62
N SER A 183 49.37 8.76 7.86
CA SER A 183 49.37 7.80 8.99
C SER A 183 48.01 7.23 9.38
N GLN A 184 46.90 7.84 8.94
CA GLN A 184 45.53 7.43 9.20
C GLN A 184 44.94 6.65 8.03
N TRP A 185 45.65 6.57 6.91
CA TRP A 185 45.17 5.90 5.70
C TRP A 185 45.23 4.39 5.85
N LYS A 186 44.12 3.75 5.56
CA LYS A 186 43.95 2.31 5.62
C LYS A 186 44.16 1.67 4.26
N SER A 187 45.32 1.90 3.67
CA SER A 187 45.61 1.49 2.29
C SER A 187 45.65 -0.02 2.05
N GLU A 188 46.09 -0.83 3.03
CA GLU A 188 46.04 -2.29 2.92
C GLU A 188 44.61 -2.83 2.99
N GLU A 189 43.78 -2.26 3.92
CA GLU A 189 42.36 -2.62 4.04
C GLU A 189 41.60 -2.26 2.75
N LEU A 190 41.92 -1.11 2.15
CA LEU A 190 41.35 -0.66 0.88
C LEU A 190 41.66 -1.62 -0.27
N GLU A 191 42.93 -2.03 -0.43
CA GLU A 191 43.33 -2.98 -1.48
C GLU A 191 42.58 -4.32 -1.34
N ASN A 192 42.53 -4.88 -0.12
CA ASN A 192 41.81 -6.11 0.14
C ASN A 192 40.29 -5.96 -0.16
N TYR A 193 39.69 -4.84 0.24
CA TYR A 193 38.30 -4.56 -0.02
C TYR A 193 37.96 -4.47 -1.52
N LEU A 194 38.84 -3.80 -2.29
CA LEU A 194 38.68 -3.66 -3.74
C LEU A 194 38.83 -5.00 -4.46
N GLU A 195 39.78 -5.83 -4.01
CA GLU A 195 40.01 -7.15 -4.60
C GLU A 195 38.86 -8.11 -4.28
N GLU A 196 38.42 -8.18 -3.02
CA GLU A 196 37.36 -9.09 -2.59
C GLU A 196 35.99 -8.77 -3.18
N ASN A 197 35.62 -7.48 -3.21
CA ASN A 197 34.27 -7.06 -3.61
C ASN A 197 34.15 -6.75 -5.11
N TYR A 198 35.21 -6.28 -5.75
CA TYR A 198 35.16 -5.81 -7.16
C TYR A 198 36.14 -6.57 -8.06
N GLY A 199 37.02 -7.39 -7.49
CA GLY A 199 38.10 -8.06 -8.25
C GLY A 199 39.15 -7.09 -8.78
N LEU A 200 39.23 -5.87 -8.24
CA LEU A 200 40.14 -4.84 -8.69
C LEU A 200 41.46 -4.93 -7.93
N THR A 201 42.48 -5.43 -8.58
CA THR A 201 43.84 -5.52 -8.02
C THR A 201 44.55 -4.17 -8.20
N THR A 202 44.95 -3.57 -7.09
CA THR A 202 45.65 -2.29 -7.07
C THR A 202 46.93 -2.41 -6.25
N ASN A 203 47.95 -1.60 -6.60
CA ASN A 203 49.21 -1.53 -5.85
C ASN A 203 49.32 -0.17 -5.13
N ILE A 204 48.20 0.35 -4.60
CA ILE A 204 48.10 1.67 -3.99
C ILE A 204 48.99 1.79 -2.75
N HIS A 205 48.97 0.77 -1.92
CA HIS A 205 49.80 0.72 -0.71
C HIS A 205 51.28 0.90 -1.02
N ASN A 206 51.84 0.27 -2.09
CA ASN A 206 53.17 0.44 -2.52
C ASN A 206 53.46 1.80 -3.15
N LEU A 207 52.45 2.35 -3.89
CA LEU A 207 52.55 3.70 -4.49
C LEU A 207 52.62 4.79 -3.42
N ILE A 208 51.79 4.68 -2.37
CA ILE A 208 51.82 5.62 -1.24
C ILE A 208 53.18 5.57 -0.51
N LYS A 209 53.75 4.40 -0.33
CA LYS A 209 55.10 4.25 0.28
C LYS A 209 56.20 4.86 -0.54
N GLN A 210 56.08 4.87 -1.88
CA GLN A 210 57.09 5.43 -2.80
C GLN A 210 56.99 6.93 -2.95
N ASP A 211 55.75 7.48 -2.98
CA ASP A 211 55.51 8.89 -3.14
C ASP A 211 54.72 9.46 -1.95
N LYS A 212 55.46 9.98 -0.97
CA LYS A 212 54.91 10.63 0.23
C LYS A 212 54.16 11.96 -0.01
N LYS A 213 54.06 12.42 -1.25
CA LYS A 213 53.35 13.64 -1.62
C LYS A 213 52.01 13.36 -2.28
N LEU A 214 51.60 12.09 -2.36
CA LEU A 214 50.32 11.75 -2.92
C LEU A 214 49.19 12.36 -2.07
N LEU A 215 48.28 13.05 -2.72
CA LEU A 215 47.08 13.60 -2.11
C LEU A 215 45.97 12.54 -2.13
N PRO A 216 45.07 12.53 -1.16
CA PRO A 216 43.91 11.61 -1.16
C PRO A 216 43.10 11.64 -2.46
N GLU A 217 42.90 12.83 -3.03
CA GLU A 217 42.24 13.05 -4.33
C GLU A 217 42.92 12.27 -5.46
N SER A 218 44.28 12.37 -5.55
CA SER A 218 45.04 11.67 -6.58
C SER A 218 44.97 10.15 -6.45
N VAL A 219 44.85 9.62 -5.21
CA VAL A 219 44.64 8.20 -4.98
C VAL A 219 43.25 7.80 -5.43
N SER A 220 42.22 8.59 -5.12
CA SER A 220 40.86 8.40 -5.59
C SER A 220 40.79 8.34 -7.11
N ASP A 221 41.37 9.35 -7.81
CA ASP A 221 41.42 9.43 -9.27
C ASP A 221 42.10 8.20 -9.90
N LEU A 222 43.18 7.71 -9.28
CA LEU A 222 43.86 6.47 -9.73
C LEU A 222 42.99 5.23 -9.59
N ILE A 223 42.20 5.11 -8.49
CA ILE A 223 41.31 3.99 -8.27
C ILE A 223 40.18 4.03 -9.29
N VAL A 224 39.54 5.18 -9.44
CA VAL A 224 38.46 5.39 -10.40
C VAL A 224 38.93 5.09 -11.83
N GLY A 225 40.11 5.61 -12.21
CA GLY A 225 40.68 5.35 -13.53
C GLY A 225 40.90 3.85 -13.79
N LYS A 226 41.52 3.14 -12.84
CA LYS A 226 41.72 1.68 -12.95
C LYS A 226 40.41 0.90 -12.99
N ALA A 227 39.41 1.31 -12.21
CA ALA A 227 38.11 0.69 -12.24
C ALA A 227 37.43 0.83 -13.60
N LYS A 228 37.47 2.04 -14.19
CA LYS A 228 36.94 2.28 -15.54
C LYS A 228 37.69 1.49 -16.62
N ASP A 229 39.00 1.42 -16.53
CA ASP A 229 39.82 0.66 -17.49
C ASP A 229 39.48 -0.84 -17.41
N MET A 230 39.43 -1.40 -16.20
CA MET A 230 39.04 -2.79 -15.98
C MET A 230 37.60 -3.06 -16.48
N TYR A 231 36.67 -2.14 -16.23
CA TYR A 231 35.30 -2.25 -16.70
C TYR A 231 35.25 -2.27 -18.24
N LYS A 232 35.92 -1.32 -18.91
CA LYS A 232 36.02 -1.24 -20.37
C LYS A 232 36.65 -2.48 -20.99
N GLU A 233 37.73 -2.98 -20.41
CA GLU A 233 38.40 -4.20 -20.88
C GLU A 233 37.46 -5.41 -20.76
N LYS A 234 36.84 -5.59 -19.59
CA LYS A 234 35.92 -6.70 -19.28
C LYS A 234 34.72 -6.76 -20.23
N TYR A 235 34.13 -5.61 -20.55
CA TYR A 235 32.95 -5.52 -21.39
C TYR A 235 33.25 -5.32 -22.88
N SER A 236 34.52 -5.16 -23.29
CA SER A 236 34.92 -4.99 -24.68
C SER A 236 34.50 -6.13 -25.58
N THR A 237 34.40 -7.35 -25.03
CA THR A 237 34.06 -8.58 -25.75
C THR A 237 32.55 -8.75 -26.01
N LEU A 238 31.67 -8.01 -25.32
CA LEU A 238 30.22 -8.18 -25.37
C LEU A 238 29.52 -7.36 -26.45
N ALA A 239 30.19 -6.37 -27.03
CA ALA A 239 29.64 -5.48 -28.08
C ALA A 239 28.20 -5.03 -27.80
N GLU A 240 27.24 -5.37 -28.67
CA GLU A 240 25.84 -4.97 -28.57
C GLU A 240 25.10 -5.56 -27.35
N ASN A 241 25.53 -6.69 -26.82
CA ASN A 241 24.91 -7.36 -25.67
C ASN A 241 25.25 -6.66 -24.33
N ARG A 242 26.30 -5.82 -24.28
CA ARG A 242 26.69 -5.07 -23.11
C ARG A 242 25.54 -4.20 -22.59
N LEU A 243 24.96 -3.40 -23.46
CA LEU A 243 23.91 -2.46 -23.11
C LEU A 243 22.66 -3.16 -22.57
N LEU A 244 22.28 -4.28 -23.19
CA LEU A 244 21.15 -5.09 -22.73
C LEU A 244 21.40 -5.64 -21.30
N LEU A 245 22.60 -6.11 -21.04
CA LEU A 245 23.01 -6.63 -19.73
C LEU A 245 23.00 -5.52 -18.67
N GLU A 246 23.59 -4.36 -18.97
CA GLU A 246 23.62 -3.20 -18.09
C GLU A 246 22.19 -2.78 -17.70
N LYS A 247 21.31 -2.62 -18.68
CA LYS A 247 19.90 -2.28 -18.45
C LYS A 247 19.18 -3.33 -17.62
N GLN A 248 19.40 -4.61 -17.90
CA GLN A 248 18.77 -5.69 -17.16
C GLN A 248 19.20 -5.71 -15.69
N VAL A 249 20.48 -5.52 -15.41
CA VAL A 249 21.01 -5.45 -14.04
C VAL A 249 20.41 -4.25 -13.31
N MET A 250 20.47 -3.05 -13.91
CA MET A 250 19.92 -1.85 -13.29
C MET A 250 18.43 -1.97 -12.99
N LEU A 251 17.63 -2.47 -13.93
CA LEU A 251 16.19 -2.66 -13.73
C LEU A 251 15.90 -3.67 -12.63
N GLN A 252 16.67 -4.74 -12.56
CA GLN A 252 16.50 -5.77 -11.52
C GLN A 252 16.83 -5.21 -10.14
N VAL A 253 17.95 -4.52 -9.99
CA VAL A 253 18.36 -3.89 -8.73
C VAL A 253 17.35 -2.85 -8.29
N LEU A 254 16.96 -1.96 -9.21
CA LEU A 254 15.95 -0.93 -8.94
C LEU A 254 14.62 -1.54 -8.46
N ASP A 255 14.14 -2.61 -9.11
CA ASP A 255 12.86 -3.25 -8.74
C ASP A 255 12.94 -3.94 -7.37
N VAL A 256 14.10 -4.50 -6.97
CA VAL A 256 14.31 -5.11 -5.65
C VAL A 256 14.32 -4.05 -4.56
N HIS A 257 15.21 -3.06 -4.66
CA HIS A 257 15.34 -1.99 -3.66
C HIS A 257 14.06 -1.17 -3.50
N TRP A 258 13.34 -0.92 -4.61
CA TRP A 258 12.06 -0.22 -4.55
C TRP A 258 11.01 -1.00 -3.75
N LYS A 259 10.94 -2.33 -3.88
CA LYS A 259 10.02 -3.16 -3.09
C LYS A 259 10.35 -3.14 -1.61
N GLU A 260 11.64 -3.24 -1.28
CA GLU A 260 12.11 -3.18 0.10
C GLU A 260 11.82 -1.82 0.72
N HIS A 261 12.12 -0.74 0.01
CA HIS A 261 11.82 0.63 0.44
C HIS A 261 10.33 0.86 0.71
N LEU A 262 9.42 0.33 -0.13
CA LEU A 262 7.98 0.43 0.13
C LEU A 262 7.59 -0.23 1.45
N ALA A 263 8.17 -1.38 1.78
CA ALA A 263 7.92 -2.06 3.05
C ALA A 263 8.47 -1.25 4.24
N GLU A 264 9.64 -0.64 4.10
CA GLU A 264 10.24 0.22 5.12
C GLU A 264 9.43 1.50 5.34
N ILE A 265 8.92 2.14 4.29
CA ILE A 265 8.02 3.30 4.39
C ILE A 265 6.73 2.95 5.12
N ASP A 266 6.17 1.77 4.89
CA ASP A 266 4.98 1.31 5.62
C ASP A 266 5.29 1.08 7.11
N HIS A 267 6.46 0.54 7.44
CA HIS A 267 6.94 0.42 8.82
C HIS A 267 7.13 1.78 9.49
N LEU A 268 7.77 2.72 8.78
CA LEU A 268 7.94 4.09 9.26
C LEU A 268 6.59 4.74 9.55
N ARG A 269 5.61 4.61 8.63
CA ARG A 269 4.25 5.13 8.79
C ARG A 269 3.55 4.57 10.03
N GLY A 270 3.73 3.28 10.31
CA GLY A 270 3.17 2.64 11.50
C GLY A 270 3.75 3.14 12.82
N SER A 271 5.03 3.51 12.84
CA SER A 271 5.78 3.89 14.03
C SER A 271 5.86 5.40 14.27
N ILE A 272 5.74 6.23 13.23
CA ILE A 272 5.99 7.68 13.29
C ILE A 272 5.07 8.42 14.27
N GLY A 273 3.87 7.89 14.50
CA GLY A 273 2.92 8.45 15.48
C GLY A 273 3.49 8.56 16.89
N LEU A 274 4.43 7.69 17.26
CA LEU A 274 5.09 7.71 18.56
C LEU A 274 5.98 8.95 18.77
N ARG A 275 6.42 9.61 17.70
CA ARG A 275 7.20 10.85 17.77
C ARG A 275 6.42 12.00 18.39
N ALA A 276 5.08 11.93 18.39
CA ALA A 276 4.22 12.91 19.06
C ALA A 276 4.49 12.99 20.57
N TYR A 277 4.87 11.90 21.23
CA TYR A 277 5.23 11.89 22.66
C TYR A 277 6.48 12.74 22.95
N ALA A 278 7.37 12.88 21.99
CA ALA A 278 8.55 13.75 22.06
C ALA A 278 8.26 15.20 21.62
N GLN A 279 6.99 15.60 21.54
CA GLN A 279 6.54 16.94 21.08
C GLN A 279 6.97 17.29 19.65
N LYS A 280 7.34 16.31 18.83
CA LYS A 280 7.66 16.49 17.43
C LYS A 280 6.40 16.32 16.57
N ASN A 281 6.33 17.05 15.46
CA ASN A 281 5.25 16.89 14.52
C ASN A 281 5.48 15.60 13.68
N PRO A 282 4.62 14.55 13.83
CA PRO A 282 4.83 13.27 13.16
C PRO A 282 4.94 13.38 11.64
N LYS A 283 4.18 14.29 11.03
CA LYS A 283 4.18 14.48 9.58
C LYS A 283 5.51 15.04 9.06
N ASN A 284 6.08 16.02 9.77
CA ASN A 284 7.36 16.60 9.39
C ASN A 284 8.51 15.61 9.59
N GLU A 285 8.46 14.84 10.68
CA GLU A 285 9.44 13.77 10.94
C GLU A 285 9.31 12.67 9.86
N PHE A 286 8.09 12.28 9.50
CA PHE A 286 7.87 11.31 8.43
C PHE A 286 8.47 11.77 7.11
N LYS A 287 8.19 13.01 6.68
CA LYS A 287 8.77 13.57 5.44
C LYS A 287 10.29 13.54 5.45
N LYS A 288 10.88 13.92 6.59
CA LYS A 288 12.34 13.96 6.74
C LYS A 288 12.96 12.56 6.71
N GLU A 289 12.41 11.63 7.51
CA GLU A 289 12.92 10.26 7.59
C GLU A 289 12.70 9.52 6.25
N ALA A 290 11.52 9.67 5.63
CA ALA A 290 11.21 9.07 4.32
C ALA A 290 12.13 9.59 3.21
N TYR A 291 12.47 10.88 3.23
CA TYR A 291 13.42 11.46 2.27
C TYR A 291 14.82 10.87 2.46
N SER A 292 15.30 10.80 3.70
CA SER A 292 16.62 10.21 3.99
C SER A 292 16.70 8.74 3.61
N MET A 293 15.64 7.97 3.86
CA MET A 293 15.56 6.55 3.44
C MET A 293 15.58 6.42 1.91
N PHE A 294 14.92 7.33 1.21
CA PHE A 294 14.90 7.34 -0.25
C PHE A 294 16.28 7.66 -0.84
N GLU A 295 17.01 8.64 -0.27
CA GLU A 295 18.39 8.93 -0.67
C GLU A 295 19.30 7.72 -0.46
N ILE A 296 19.23 7.07 0.70
CA ILE A 296 19.99 5.84 0.99
C ILE A 296 19.68 4.75 -0.03
N MET A 297 18.41 4.52 -0.34
CA MET A 297 18.01 3.54 -1.34
C MET A 297 18.60 3.82 -2.73
N LEU A 298 18.63 5.10 -3.16
CA LEU A 298 19.23 5.46 -4.44
C LEU A 298 20.74 5.20 -4.45
N ASP A 299 21.43 5.53 -3.37
CA ASP A 299 22.87 5.22 -3.21
C ASP A 299 23.11 3.69 -3.21
N GLU A 300 22.26 2.91 -2.56
CA GLU A 300 22.36 1.45 -2.55
C GLU A 300 22.13 0.84 -3.94
N ILE A 301 21.22 1.40 -4.73
CA ILE A 301 21.03 0.99 -6.14
C ILE A 301 22.32 1.20 -6.95
N ASP A 302 22.98 2.35 -6.81
CA ASP A 302 24.23 2.63 -7.50
C ASP A 302 25.31 1.63 -7.08
N ILE A 303 25.48 1.42 -5.77
CA ILE A 303 26.47 0.49 -5.17
C ILE A 303 26.25 -0.93 -5.66
N GLU A 304 25.02 -1.44 -5.56
CA GLU A 304 24.73 -2.83 -5.89
C GLU A 304 24.82 -3.08 -7.39
N THR A 305 24.38 -2.11 -8.21
CA THR A 305 24.53 -2.16 -9.67
C THR A 305 26.01 -2.32 -10.05
N VAL A 306 26.88 -1.44 -9.53
CA VAL A 306 28.31 -1.49 -9.80
C VAL A 306 28.91 -2.82 -9.31
N ARG A 307 28.57 -3.26 -8.09
CA ARG A 307 29.04 -4.53 -7.52
C ARG A 307 28.67 -5.70 -8.39
N ILE A 308 27.42 -5.81 -8.84
CA ILE A 308 26.96 -6.89 -9.72
C ILE A 308 27.71 -6.85 -11.04
N LEU A 309 27.82 -5.70 -11.68
CA LEU A 309 28.52 -5.55 -12.94
C LEU A 309 29.99 -5.97 -12.84
N PHE A 310 30.66 -5.65 -11.73
CA PHE A 310 32.04 -6.07 -11.49
C PHE A 310 32.17 -7.55 -11.12
N SER A 311 31.18 -8.15 -10.51
CA SER A 311 31.20 -9.57 -10.10
C SER A 311 30.89 -10.55 -11.24
N ILE A 312 30.18 -10.13 -12.29
CA ILE A 312 29.81 -11.00 -13.42
C ILE A 312 31.08 -11.56 -14.08
N LYS A 313 31.16 -12.89 -14.20
CA LYS A 313 32.21 -13.57 -14.92
C LYS A 313 31.64 -14.08 -16.25
N PHE A 314 32.26 -13.69 -17.35
CA PHE A 314 31.86 -14.20 -18.65
C PHE A 314 32.50 -15.58 -18.85
N ALA A 315 31.69 -16.57 -19.21
CA ALA A 315 32.20 -17.88 -19.60
C ALA A 315 32.98 -17.74 -20.91
N SER A 316 34.14 -18.37 -20.99
CA SER A 316 34.91 -18.41 -22.25
C SER A 316 34.06 -19.05 -23.37
N GLU A 317 34.30 -18.64 -24.62
CA GLU A 317 33.59 -19.17 -25.80
C GLU A 317 33.59 -20.72 -25.84
N GLU A 318 34.66 -21.36 -25.35
CA GLU A 318 34.78 -22.83 -25.22
C GLU A 318 33.72 -23.44 -24.29
N VAL A 319 33.37 -22.76 -23.17
CA VAL A 319 32.34 -23.21 -22.23
C VAL A 319 30.94 -23.02 -22.84
N ILE A 320 30.72 -21.93 -23.58
CA ILE A 320 29.46 -21.66 -24.27
C ILE A 320 29.24 -22.67 -25.40
N GLU A 321 30.25 -23.05 -26.15
CA GLU A 321 30.15 -24.10 -27.16
C GLU A 321 29.90 -25.47 -26.53
N GLY A 322 30.49 -25.74 -25.37
CA GLY A 322 30.24 -26.97 -24.60
C GLY A 322 28.78 -27.08 -24.17
N LEU A 323 28.24 -26.01 -23.57
CA LEU A 323 26.84 -25.93 -23.13
C LEU A 323 25.83 -25.96 -24.30
N LYS A 324 26.19 -25.39 -25.47
CA LYS A 324 25.37 -25.46 -26.68
C LYS A 324 25.35 -26.89 -27.28
N LYS A 325 26.34 -27.70 -27.04
CA LYS A 325 26.37 -29.12 -27.47
C LYS A 325 25.59 -30.02 -26.54
N GLU A 326 25.57 -29.75 -25.23
CA GLU A 326 24.77 -30.50 -24.24
C GLU A 326 23.28 -30.20 -24.29
N ASN A 327 22.86 -28.97 -24.69
CA ASN A 327 21.45 -28.55 -24.74
C ASN A 327 20.75 -28.77 -26.11
N LYS A 328 21.29 -29.60 -26.99
CA LYS A 328 20.63 -29.96 -28.26
C LYS A 328 19.57 -31.04 -28.13
N ASP A 329 19.57 -31.76 -27.01
CA ASP A 329 18.55 -32.74 -26.71
C ASP A 329 17.70 -32.22 -25.50
N GLU A 330 16.42 -31.95 -25.75
CA GLU A 330 15.38 -31.56 -24.79
C GLU A 330 15.31 -30.09 -24.33
N ILE A 331 14.86 -29.22 -25.19
CA ILE A 331 13.89 -28.17 -24.78
C ILE A 331 12.81 -28.07 -25.85
N VAL A 332 11.75 -28.83 -25.67
CA VAL A 332 10.46 -28.52 -26.28
C VAL A 332 9.89 -27.34 -25.50
N LEU A 333 10.14 -26.16 -25.97
CA LEU A 333 9.43 -24.97 -25.53
C LEU A 333 7.98 -25.09 -26.06
N GLU A 334 7.07 -25.57 -25.23
CA GLU A 334 5.65 -25.29 -25.45
C GLU A 334 5.47 -23.78 -25.46
N LYS A 335 5.20 -23.23 -26.63
CA LYS A 335 4.81 -21.83 -26.78
C LYS A 335 3.49 -21.63 -26.03
N PRO A 336 3.39 -20.65 -25.13
CA PRO A 336 2.08 -20.25 -24.63
C PRO A 336 1.27 -19.73 -25.82
N GLU A 337 0.10 -20.30 -26.04
CA GLU A 337 -0.83 -19.85 -27.07
C GLU A 337 -1.20 -18.37 -26.80
N PRO A 338 -1.23 -17.52 -27.84
CA PRO A 338 -1.67 -16.14 -27.68
C PRO A 338 -3.18 -16.13 -27.40
N LEU A 339 -3.58 -15.59 -26.26
CA LEU A 339 -4.96 -15.25 -25.94
C LEU A 339 -5.43 -14.09 -26.84
N ILE A 340 -5.78 -14.42 -28.10
CA ILE A 340 -6.56 -13.52 -28.93
C ILE A 340 -7.98 -14.07 -28.94
N ASN A 341 -8.83 -13.48 -28.14
CA ASN A 341 -10.27 -13.69 -28.22
C ASN A 341 -10.81 -13.01 -29.50
N ASN A 342 -11.24 -13.79 -30.44
CA ASN A 342 -12.15 -13.36 -31.49
C ASN A 342 -13.56 -13.17 -30.90
N PRO A 343 -14.25 -12.06 -31.15
CA PRO A 343 -15.62 -11.88 -30.71
C PRO A 343 -16.58 -12.38 -31.81
N GLU A 344 -16.94 -13.64 -31.76
CA GLU A 344 -18.20 -14.14 -32.38
C GLU A 344 -18.47 -15.56 -31.88
N GLU A 345 -19.61 -15.69 -31.24
CA GLU A 345 -20.46 -16.83 -30.92
C GLU A 345 -20.66 -17.15 -29.42
N GLY A 346 -21.87 -16.86 -28.97
CA GLY A 346 -22.63 -17.75 -28.10
C GLY A 346 -22.54 -17.51 -26.59
N GLU A 347 -23.54 -16.79 -26.12
CA GLU A 347 -24.05 -16.87 -24.75
C GLU A 347 -23.89 -18.27 -24.16
N LYS A 348 -23.12 -18.39 -23.06
CA LYS A 348 -23.42 -19.30 -21.93
C LYS A 348 -22.47 -19.05 -20.75
N SER A 349 -23.11 -18.77 -19.61
CA SER A 349 -22.64 -18.93 -18.23
C SER A 349 -21.45 -18.08 -17.80
N VAL A 350 -21.76 -16.95 -17.19
CA VAL A 350 -20.93 -16.21 -16.24
C VAL A 350 -20.60 -17.13 -15.07
N ASN A 351 -19.41 -17.68 -15.03
CA ASN A 351 -18.84 -18.21 -13.79
C ASN A 351 -18.26 -17.05 -13.02
N GLU A 352 -18.82 -16.81 -11.85
CA GLU A 352 -18.32 -15.90 -10.84
C GLU A 352 -16.81 -16.14 -10.59
N TYR A 353 -16.01 -15.12 -10.81
CA TYR A 353 -14.67 -15.01 -10.25
C TYR A 353 -14.82 -14.92 -8.73
N GLN A 354 -14.62 -16.01 -8.04
CA GLN A 354 -14.38 -16.01 -6.61
C GLN A 354 -12.91 -15.61 -6.38
N ASP A 355 -12.71 -14.40 -5.87
CA ASP A 355 -11.47 -14.02 -5.18
C ASP A 355 -11.14 -15.12 -4.14
N PRO A 356 -9.91 -15.61 -4.08
CA PRO A 356 -9.51 -16.49 -2.98
C PRO A 356 -9.45 -15.65 -1.70
N SER A 357 -10.58 -15.60 -1.00
CA SER A 357 -10.59 -15.15 0.39
C SER A 357 -9.56 -15.97 1.18
N PRO A 358 -8.72 -15.33 2.03
CA PRO A 358 -7.80 -16.08 2.86
C PRO A 358 -8.61 -17.09 3.67
N ALA A 359 -8.17 -18.34 3.65
CA ALA A 359 -8.83 -19.46 4.33
C ALA A 359 -9.10 -19.05 5.79
N THR A 360 -10.38 -18.90 6.10
CA THR A 360 -10.85 -18.68 7.46
C THR A 360 -10.50 -19.94 8.24
N VAL A 361 -9.50 -19.85 9.12
CA VAL A 361 -9.22 -20.90 10.08
C VAL A 361 -10.43 -20.98 11.00
N THR A 362 -11.36 -21.88 10.70
CA THR A 362 -12.46 -22.26 11.59
C THR A 362 -11.83 -22.95 12.79
N ARG A 363 -11.72 -22.23 13.90
CA ARG A 363 -11.49 -22.86 15.20
C ARG A 363 -12.77 -23.60 15.58
N GLU A 364 -12.72 -24.91 15.58
CA GLU A 364 -13.82 -25.82 15.99
C GLU A 364 -14.06 -25.82 17.51
N GLU A 365 -13.56 -24.90 18.28
CA GLU A 365 -13.83 -24.83 19.71
C GLU A 365 -14.95 -23.84 20.02
N PRO A 366 -16.04 -24.26 20.67
CA PRO A 366 -17.06 -23.34 21.13
C PRO A 366 -16.42 -22.35 22.13
N LYS A 367 -16.67 -21.06 21.94
CA LYS A 367 -16.23 -20.01 22.87
C LYS A 367 -17.01 -20.11 24.18
N LEU A 368 -16.54 -20.96 25.10
CA LEU A 368 -17.12 -21.09 26.43
C LEU A 368 -16.79 -19.86 27.28
N GLY A 369 -17.80 -19.32 27.93
CA GLY A 369 -17.66 -18.16 28.82
C GLY A 369 -16.85 -18.50 30.08
N ARG A 370 -16.05 -17.58 30.59
CA ARG A 370 -15.16 -17.75 31.76
C ARG A 370 -15.87 -18.28 33.01
N ASN A 371 -17.17 -18.00 33.18
CA ASN A 371 -18.00 -18.40 34.30
C ASN A 371 -18.97 -19.54 33.98
N GLU A 372 -18.94 -20.07 32.79
CA GLU A 372 -19.80 -21.16 32.31
C GLU A 372 -19.39 -22.46 32.99
N ILE A 373 -20.41 -23.25 33.43
CA ILE A 373 -20.20 -24.54 34.10
C ILE A 373 -20.01 -25.59 32.99
N VAL A 374 -18.84 -26.21 32.99
CA VAL A 374 -18.51 -27.29 32.05
C VAL A 374 -18.34 -28.62 32.77
N LYS A 375 -18.72 -29.70 32.10
CA LYS A 375 -18.46 -31.06 32.56
C LYS A 375 -17.16 -31.53 31.93
N ILE A 376 -16.23 -31.99 32.78
CA ILE A 376 -14.95 -32.54 32.33
C ILE A 376 -14.77 -33.96 32.81
N THR A 377 -14.12 -34.80 32.02
CA THR A 377 -13.81 -36.18 32.37
C THR A 377 -12.36 -36.54 32.09
N ASN A 378 -11.80 -37.43 32.89
CA ASN A 378 -10.53 -38.12 32.64
C ASN A 378 -10.66 -39.58 32.25
N GLY A 379 -11.91 -40.04 31.88
CA GLY A 379 -12.22 -41.41 31.55
C GLY A 379 -12.67 -42.28 32.76
N SER A 380 -12.30 -41.92 33.98
CA SER A 380 -12.67 -42.60 35.22
C SER A 380 -13.62 -41.79 36.10
N GLU A 381 -13.50 -40.50 36.07
CA GLU A 381 -14.30 -39.55 36.85
C GLU A 381 -14.82 -38.42 35.99
N THR A 382 -16.05 -37.95 36.31
CA THR A 382 -16.67 -36.76 35.70
C THR A 382 -16.85 -35.69 36.76
N ARG A 383 -16.46 -34.46 36.47
CA ARG A 383 -16.59 -33.31 37.39
C ARG A 383 -17.26 -32.13 36.69
N GLU A 384 -18.15 -31.46 37.42
CA GLU A 384 -18.74 -30.19 36.96
C GLU A 384 -18.03 -29.01 37.64
N MET A 385 -17.50 -28.08 36.87
CA MET A 385 -16.88 -26.89 37.42
C MET A 385 -16.90 -25.73 36.44
N LYS A 386 -16.64 -24.52 36.93
CA LYS A 386 -16.54 -23.31 36.07
C LYS A 386 -15.36 -23.45 35.13
N TYR A 387 -15.55 -23.10 33.86
CA TYR A 387 -14.54 -23.18 32.81
C TYR A 387 -13.19 -22.58 33.18
N LYS A 388 -13.18 -21.47 33.96
CA LYS A 388 -11.95 -20.86 34.48
C LYS A 388 -11.08 -21.84 35.31
N LYS A 389 -11.72 -22.76 36.06
CA LYS A 389 -11.01 -23.78 36.88
C LYS A 389 -10.72 -25.06 36.08
N ALA A 390 -11.59 -25.38 35.13
CA ALA A 390 -11.42 -26.53 34.24
C ALA A 390 -10.25 -26.32 33.25
N ARG A 391 -9.99 -25.11 32.85
CA ARG A 391 -8.99 -24.77 31.85
C ARG A 391 -7.59 -25.31 32.21
N SER A 392 -7.13 -25.15 33.44
CA SER A 392 -5.82 -25.65 33.86
C SER A 392 -5.73 -27.19 33.84
N LEU A 393 -6.85 -27.87 34.06
CA LEU A 393 -6.92 -29.35 34.00
C LEU A 393 -7.02 -29.87 32.57
N ILE A 394 -7.61 -29.08 31.68
CA ILE A 394 -7.71 -29.40 30.25
C ILE A 394 -6.36 -29.13 29.56
N GLU A 395 -5.67 -28.06 29.91
CA GLU A 395 -4.34 -27.72 29.40
C GLU A 395 -3.27 -28.75 29.84
N SER A 396 -3.45 -29.47 30.95
CA SER A 396 -2.59 -30.59 31.33
C SER A 396 -2.76 -31.86 30.48
N GLY A 397 -3.81 -31.92 29.63
CA GLY A 397 -4.07 -33.02 28.71
C GLY A 397 -4.74 -34.23 29.31
N GLU A 398 -4.94 -34.27 30.63
CA GLU A 398 -5.57 -35.41 31.34
C GLU A 398 -7.10 -35.36 31.36
N TRP A 399 -7.69 -34.19 31.15
CA TRP A 399 -9.14 -33.96 31.21
C TRP A 399 -9.68 -33.41 29.88
N LYS A 400 -10.83 -33.86 29.48
CA LYS A 400 -11.55 -33.39 28.26
C LYS A 400 -12.94 -32.90 28.62
N ILE A 401 -13.47 -31.93 27.90
CA ILE A 401 -14.87 -31.46 28.05
C ILE A 401 -15.78 -32.50 27.39
N ILE A 402 -16.90 -32.78 28.07
CA ILE A 402 -18.00 -33.65 27.55
C ILE A 402 -19.14 -32.74 27.12
#